data_9465f3bcbfb922b27ddb42f59bf6c6f2
#
_entry.id   9465f3bcbfb922b27ddb42f59bf6c6f2
#
_cell.length_a   1.000
_cell.length_b   1.000
_cell.length_c   1.000
_cell.angle_alpha   90.00
_cell.angle_beta   90.00
_cell.angle_gamma   90.00
#
_symmetry.space_group_name_H-M   'P 1'
#
loop_
_entity.id
_entity.type
_entity.pdbx_description
1 polymer ?
#
loop_
_entity_poly.entity_id
_entity_poly.type
_entity_poly.pdbx_seq_one_letter_code
_entity_poly.pdbx_strand_id
1 'polypeptide(L)'
;MLVQSLEGQVFVTGPYEQKREGRVAYLPGRRHETLVDAQSFFTYRNMDLYGFERIFAVMRNPYDLELSRYAYLRKDLPQDRGPAQKIALEHDYKEYLKRAPFFGMNPPRLNLYFSLNGTLPDNLTVLKFENLNADIETYMSPYLSEGYKLPFENVSKHKKYQDVYDAETEQLVFDRNRWFFEKGFYARESF
;
A
#
# COMPACT_ATOMS: atom_id res chain seq x y z
N MET A 1 2.04 -4.12 7.24
CA MET A 1 3.42 -3.62 7.41
C MET A 1 4.22 -4.67 8.18
N LEU A 2 5.49 -4.86 7.83
CA LEU A 2 6.41 -5.76 8.52
C LEU A 2 7.55 -4.92 9.07
N VAL A 3 7.85 -5.07 10.34
CA VAL A 3 8.84 -4.26 11.06
C VAL A 3 9.73 -5.19 11.88
N GLN A 4 11.04 -5.03 11.80
CA GLN A 4 12.00 -5.81 12.56
C GLN A 4 12.63 -4.99 13.67
N SER A 5 12.67 -5.54 14.89
CA SER A 5 13.39 -4.96 16.01
C SER A 5 14.89 -5.32 15.94
N LEU A 6 15.73 -4.53 16.66
CA LEU A 6 17.16 -4.77 16.81
C LEU A 6 17.51 -6.17 17.40
N GLU A 7 16.54 -6.82 18.05
CA GLU A 7 16.69 -8.17 18.62
C GLU A 7 16.30 -9.30 17.64
N GLY A 8 16.13 -8.99 16.35
CA GLY A 8 15.73 -9.97 15.33
C GLY A 8 14.26 -10.38 15.40
N GLN A 9 13.43 -9.68 16.18
CA GLN A 9 12.02 -9.92 16.28
C GLN A 9 11.30 -9.23 15.11
N VAL A 10 10.40 -9.95 14.44
CA VAL A 10 9.60 -9.45 13.33
C VAL A 10 8.19 -9.15 13.81
N PHE A 11 7.67 -7.97 13.51
CA PHE A 11 6.30 -7.58 13.79
C PHE A 11 5.51 -7.42 12.49
N VAL A 12 4.33 -8.00 12.45
CA VAL A 12 3.39 -7.84 11.34
C VAL A 12 2.12 -7.22 11.89
N THR A 13 1.77 -6.02 11.44
CA THR A 13 0.51 -5.37 11.81
C THR A 13 -0.54 -5.56 10.72
N GLY A 14 -1.80 -5.74 11.12
CA GLY A 14 -2.91 -5.92 10.20
C GLY A 14 -4.17 -6.42 10.91
N PRO A 15 -5.21 -6.82 10.15
CA PRO A 15 -6.44 -7.34 10.72
C PRO A 15 -6.26 -8.78 11.23
N TYR A 16 -5.27 -8.98 12.07
CA TYR A 16 -4.93 -10.27 12.67
C TYR A 16 -5.32 -10.33 14.13
N GLU A 17 -5.60 -11.53 14.63
CA GLU A 17 -5.58 -11.77 16.06
C GLU A 17 -4.14 -11.74 16.58
N GLN A 18 -3.96 -11.28 17.79
CA GLN A 18 -2.63 -11.25 18.40
C GLN A 18 -2.11 -12.68 18.60
N LYS A 19 -1.04 -13.02 17.90
CA LYS A 19 -0.36 -14.32 18.03
C LYS A 19 1.13 -14.18 17.80
N ARG A 20 1.88 -15.21 18.16
CA ARG A 20 3.32 -15.30 17.93
C ARG A 20 3.68 -16.63 17.31
N GLU A 21 4.47 -16.61 16.27
CA GLU A 21 4.99 -17.79 15.59
C GLU A 21 6.52 -17.65 15.49
N GLY A 22 7.23 -18.31 16.38
CA GLY A 22 8.68 -18.16 16.48
C GLY A 22 9.07 -16.71 16.80
N ARG A 23 9.87 -16.08 15.91
CA ARG A 23 10.27 -14.67 16.00
C ARG A 23 9.27 -13.69 15.40
N VAL A 24 8.17 -14.16 14.79
CA VAL A 24 7.16 -13.31 14.18
C VAL A 24 6.03 -13.07 15.17
N ALA A 25 5.76 -11.82 15.49
CA ALA A 25 4.62 -11.39 16.28
C ALA A 25 3.59 -10.72 15.36
N TYR A 26 2.42 -11.33 15.25
CA TYR A 26 1.26 -10.74 14.58
C TYR A 26 0.53 -9.85 15.59
N LEU A 27 0.34 -8.61 15.21
CA LEU A 27 -0.29 -7.62 16.08
C LEU A 27 -1.58 -7.11 15.44
N PRO A 28 -2.66 -6.95 16.23
CA PRO A 28 -3.91 -6.41 15.73
C PRO A 28 -3.69 -4.98 15.23
N GLY A 29 -4.09 -4.73 14.00
CA GLY A 29 -3.99 -3.43 13.34
C GLY A 29 -5.15 -3.24 12.38
N ARG A 30 -5.09 -2.19 11.56
CA ARG A 30 -6.11 -1.89 10.55
C ARG A 30 -5.74 -2.49 9.20
N ARG A 31 -6.74 -2.80 8.40
CA ARG A 31 -6.51 -2.97 6.95
C ARG A 31 -6.05 -1.63 6.38
N HIS A 32 -5.06 -1.67 5.48
CA HIS A 32 -4.52 -0.45 4.87
C HIS A 32 -4.04 0.58 5.92
N GLU A 33 -3.31 0.09 6.90
CA GLU A 33 -2.70 0.89 7.94
C GLU A 33 -1.64 1.82 7.35
N THR A 34 -1.69 3.10 7.69
CA THR A 34 -0.65 4.06 7.31
C THR A 34 0.57 3.90 8.21
N LEU A 35 1.72 4.41 7.78
CA LEU A 35 2.92 4.45 8.62
C LEU A 35 2.69 5.30 9.88
N VAL A 36 1.85 6.33 9.77
CA VAL A 36 1.45 7.19 10.90
C VAL A 36 0.58 6.41 11.91
N ASP A 37 -0.37 5.58 11.42
CA ASP A 37 -1.16 4.71 12.31
C ASP A 37 -0.24 3.72 13.03
N ALA A 38 0.70 3.12 12.30
CA ALA A 38 1.65 2.18 12.86
C ALA A 38 2.56 2.83 13.90
N GLN A 39 3.08 4.03 13.65
CA GLN A 39 3.85 4.78 14.65
C GLN A 39 3.03 4.98 15.93
N SER A 40 1.79 5.41 15.80
CA SER A 40 0.88 5.60 16.94
C SER A 40 0.65 4.30 17.71
N PHE A 41 0.45 3.20 16.99
CA PHE A 41 0.26 1.87 17.56
C PHE A 41 1.50 1.39 18.36
N PHE A 42 2.70 1.57 17.81
CA PHE A 42 3.94 1.18 18.47
C PHE A 42 4.30 2.12 19.63
N THR A 43 4.06 3.43 19.48
CA THR A 43 4.27 4.40 20.57
C THR A 43 3.41 4.06 21.80
N TYR A 44 2.17 3.64 21.62
CA TYR A 44 1.31 3.18 22.73
C TYR A 44 1.91 1.97 23.48
N ARG A 45 2.83 1.23 22.85
CA ARG A 45 3.54 0.08 23.42
C ARG A 45 4.97 0.42 23.84
N ASN A 46 5.28 1.71 24.01
CA ASN A 46 6.62 2.21 24.33
C ASN A 46 7.69 1.78 23.29
N MET A 47 7.29 1.65 22.02
CA MET A 47 8.18 1.34 20.91
C MET A 47 8.10 2.48 19.87
N ASP A 48 9.24 2.75 19.23
CA ASP A 48 9.34 3.78 18.19
C ASP A 48 9.74 3.14 16.85
N LEU A 49 9.05 3.49 15.77
CA LEU A 49 9.38 2.99 14.43
C LEU A 49 10.81 3.37 14.01
N TYR A 50 11.34 4.48 14.44
CA TYR A 50 12.72 4.86 14.17
C TYR A 50 13.75 3.95 14.88
N GLY A 51 13.36 3.27 15.96
CA GLY A 51 14.18 2.30 16.67
C GLY A 51 14.20 0.90 16.04
N PHE A 52 13.42 0.67 14.97
CA PHE A 52 13.47 -0.61 14.27
C PHE A 52 14.63 -0.65 13.28
N GLU A 53 15.25 -1.80 13.14
CA GLU A 53 16.33 -2.00 12.17
C GLU A 53 15.84 -1.76 10.74
N ARG A 54 14.63 -2.24 10.41
CA ARG A 54 14.07 -2.15 9.09
C ARG A 54 12.54 -2.10 9.11
N ILE A 55 11.98 -1.27 8.26
CA ILE A 55 10.55 -1.19 7.96
C ILE A 55 10.35 -1.55 6.49
N PHE A 56 9.38 -2.41 6.19
CA PHE A 56 9.04 -2.74 4.81
C PHE A 56 7.63 -2.25 4.48
N ALA A 57 7.49 -1.55 3.38
CA ALA A 57 6.19 -1.14 2.84
C ALA A 57 6.14 -1.43 1.34
N VAL A 58 4.98 -1.90 0.86
CA VAL A 58 4.79 -2.19 -0.57
C VAL A 58 4.14 -0.99 -1.24
N MET A 59 4.72 -0.57 -2.36
CA MET A 59 4.21 0.48 -3.22
C MET A 59 3.87 -0.11 -4.60
N ARG A 60 2.82 0.39 -5.23
CA ARG A 60 2.39 -0.01 -6.57
C ARG A 60 2.35 1.19 -7.49
N ASN A 61 2.63 0.97 -8.78
CA ASN A 61 2.51 2.01 -9.81
C ASN A 61 1.13 2.70 -9.69
N PRO A 62 1.07 4.04 -9.54
CA PRO A 62 -0.18 4.76 -9.33
C PRO A 62 -1.23 4.54 -10.42
N TYR A 63 -0.83 4.41 -11.68
CA TYR A 63 -1.74 4.15 -12.79
C TYR A 63 -2.40 2.76 -12.65
N ASP A 64 -1.61 1.74 -12.35
CA ASP A 64 -2.10 0.39 -12.15
C ASP A 64 -2.89 0.26 -10.84
N LEU A 65 -2.49 0.94 -9.79
CA LEU A 65 -3.17 0.98 -8.49
C LEU A 65 -4.61 1.50 -8.62
N GLU A 66 -4.79 2.67 -9.27
CA GLU A 66 -6.12 3.29 -9.40
C GLU A 66 -7.03 2.46 -10.31
N LEU A 67 -6.51 1.94 -11.42
CA LEU A 67 -7.30 1.08 -12.32
C LEU A 67 -7.68 -0.24 -11.65
N SER A 68 -6.74 -0.88 -10.98
CA SER A 68 -6.99 -2.11 -10.24
C SER A 68 -8.04 -1.92 -9.14
N ARG A 69 -7.97 -0.78 -8.43
CA ARG A 69 -8.92 -0.44 -7.39
C ARG A 69 -10.32 -0.17 -7.96
N TYR A 70 -10.43 0.56 -9.06
CA TYR A 70 -11.69 0.75 -9.75
C TYR A 70 -12.31 -0.58 -10.19
N ALA A 71 -11.52 -1.44 -10.82
CA ALA A 71 -11.97 -2.77 -11.22
C ALA A 71 -12.39 -3.65 -10.04
N TYR A 72 -11.66 -3.58 -8.91
CA TYR A 72 -12.00 -4.30 -7.69
C TYR A 72 -13.34 -3.84 -7.09
N LEU A 73 -13.56 -2.53 -7.01
CA LEU A 73 -14.79 -1.96 -6.42
C LEU A 73 -16.05 -2.25 -7.27
N ARG A 74 -15.87 -2.57 -8.54
CA ARG A 74 -16.97 -2.97 -9.45
C ARG A 74 -17.33 -4.46 -9.40
N LYS A 75 -16.59 -5.26 -8.64
CA LYS A 75 -16.98 -6.66 -8.42
C LYS A 75 -18.21 -6.73 -7.51
N ASP A 76 -18.95 -7.83 -7.64
CA ASP A 76 -19.97 -8.19 -6.67
C ASP A 76 -19.27 -8.56 -5.35
N LEU A 77 -19.28 -7.63 -4.42
CA LEU A 77 -18.60 -7.77 -3.14
C LEU A 77 -19.64 -8.04 -2.05
N PRO A 78 -19.38 -9.00 -1.15
CA PRO A 78 -20.34 -9.38 -0.12
C PRO A 78 -20.57 -8.28 0.93
N GLN A 79 -19.75 -7.23 0.93
CA GLN A 79 -19.82 -6.11 1.87
C GLN A 79 -19.77 -4.80 1.12
N ASP A 80 -20.57 -3.82 1.56
CA ASP A 80 -20.45 -2.45 1.10
C ASP A 80 -19.06 -1.88 1.43
N ARG A 81 -18.39 -1.35 0.41
CA ARG A 81 -17.08 -0.69 0.49
C ARG A 81 -17.20 0.83 0.58
N GLY A 82 -18.40 1.32 0.90
CA GLY A 82 -18.68 2.72 1.14
C GLY A 82 -18.68 3.59 -0.13
N PRO A 83 -18.50 4.93 0.03
CA PRO A 83 -18.69 5.89 -1.06
C PRO A 83 -17.87 5.61 -2.31
N ALA A 84 -16.66 5.08 -2.18
CA ALA A 84 -15.81 4.77 -3.34
C ALA A 84 -16.39 3.66 -4.21
N GLN A 85 -17.02 2.64 -3.61
CA GLN A 85 -17.71 1.58 -4.36
C GLN A 85 -18.93 2.11 -5.09
N LYS A 86 -19.75 2.90 -4.42
CA LYS A 86 -20.92 3.53 -5.03
C LYS A 86 -20.52 4.34 -6.27
N ILE A 87 -19.49 5.19 -6.15
CA ILE A 87 -18.99 5.97 -7.28
C ILE A 87 -18.46 5.07 -8.41
N ALA A 88 -17.73 3.99 -8.08
CA ALA A 88 -17.19 3.08 -9.08
C ALA A 88 -18.31 2.31 -9.83
N LEU A 89 -19.43 2.01 -9.19
CA LEU A 89 -20.56 1.31 -9.82
C LEU A 89 -21.43 2.24 -10.68
N GLU A 90 -21.61 3.49 -10.25
CA GLU A 90 -22.50 4.48 -10.87
C GLU A 90 -21.84 5.30 -11.99
N HIS A 91 -20.51 5.35 -12.02
CA HIS A 91 -19.77 6.24 -12.90
C HIS A 91 -18.65 5.53 -13.68
N ASP A 92 -18.21 6.16 -14.77
CA ASP A 92 -17.04 5.72 -15.51
C ASP A 92 -15.74 5.96 -14.75
N TYR A 93 -14.62 5.51 -15.32
CA TYR A 93 -13.32 5.58 -14.68
C TYR A 93 -12.85 7.02 -14.43
N LYS A 94 -13.13 7.94 -15.33
CA LYS A 94 -12.76 9.34 -15.23
C LYS A 94 -13.48 10.04 -14.08
N GLU A 95 -14.78 9.87 -13.98
CA GLU A 95 -15.56 10.41 -12.86
C GLU A 95 -15.20 9.74 -11.53
N TYR A 96 -14.86 8.46 -11.55
CA TYR A 96 -14.31 7.77 -10.38
C TYR A 96 -13.01 8.44 -9.92
N LEU A 97 -12.05 8.70 -10.81
CA LEU A 97 -10.80 9.38 -10.46
C LEU A 97 -11.02 10.76 -9.84
N LYS A 98 -12.00 11.52 -10.34
CA LYS A 98 -12.33 12.86 -9.81
C LYS A 98 -12.92 12.83 -8.40
N ARG A 99 -13.72 11.83 -8.08
CA ARG A 99 -14.64 11.86 -6.93
C ARG A 99 -14.37 10.82 -5.85
N ALA A 100 -13.81 9.68 -6.20
CA ALA A 100 -13.72 8.56 -5.27
C ALA A 100 -12.67 8.82 -4.17
N PRO A 101 -13.02 8.67 -2.89
CA PRO A 101 -12.05 8.72 -1.82
C PRO A 101 -11.11 7.51 -1.88
N PHE A 102 -9.89 7.67 -1.40
CA PHE A 102 -8.93 6.59 -1.24
C PHE A 102 -8.89 6.16 0.23
N PHE A 103 -9.42 4.99 0.55
CA PHE A 103 -9.59 4.51 1.94
C PHE A 103 -10.11 5.58 2.90
N GLY A 104 -11.17 6.26 2.50
CA GLY A 104 -11.81 7.33 3.29
C GLY A 104 -11.15 8.70 3.19
N MET A 105 -9.99 8.82 2.55
CA MET A 105 -9.30 10.11 2.35
C MET A 105 -9.71 10.75 1.02
N ASN A 106 -10.16 12.00 1.08
CA ASN A 106 -10.43 12.83 -0.09
C ASN A 106 -9.95 14.27 0.19
N PRO A 107 -8.92 14.79 -0.50
CA PRO A 107 -8.09 14.08 -1.49
C PRO A 107 -7.26 12.94 -0.87
N PRO A 108 -6.79 11.99 -1.68
CA PRO A 108 -5.88 10.95 -1.24
C PRO A 108 -4.60 11.50 -0.61
N ARG A 109 -4.18 10.91 0.50
CA ARG A 109 -2.93 11.28 1.19
C ARG A 109 -2.02 10.06 1.31
N LEU A 110 -1.58 9.55 0.15
CA LEU A 110 -0.80 8.32 0.07
C LEU A 110 0.60 8.43 0.69
N ASN A 111 1.12 9.65 0.83
CA ASN A 111 2.35 9.90 1.58
C ASN A 111 2.29 9.35 3.02
N LEU A 112 1.13 9.31 3.65
CA LEU A 112 0.97 8.80 5.03
C LEU A 112 1.31 7.31 5.17
N TYR A 113 1.28 6.56 4.06
CA TYR A 113 1.68 5.15 4.06
C TYR A 113 3.21 4.95 4.09
N PHE A 114 3.98 5.99 3.76
CA PHE A 114 5.42 5.88 3.54
C PHE A 114 6.23 6.94 4.29
N SER A 115 5.58 7.94 4.89
CA SER A 115 6.28 9.03 5.58
C SER A 115 5.78 9.23 7.00
N LEU A 116 6.71 9.64 7.87
CA LEU A 116 6.44 10.16 9.21
C LEU A 116 6.85 11.63 9.22
N ASN A 117 5.96 12.50 9.70
CA ASN A 117 6.18 13.95 9.71
C ASN A 117 6.59 14.52 8.33
N GLY A 118 6.06 13.93 7.24
CA GLY A 118 6.39 14.34 5.87
C GLY A 118 7.72 13.82 5.31
N THR A 119 8.50 13.10 6.12
CA THR A 119 9.82 12.56 5.76
C THR A 119 9.78 11.03 5.64
N LEU A 120 10.48 10.49 4.67
CA LEU A 120 10.73 9.04 4.58
C LEU A 120 11.68 8.65 5.71
N PRO A 121 11.34 7.68 6.57
CA PRO A 121 12.29 7.15 7.54
C PRO A 121 13.49 6.49 6.85
N ASP A 122 14.70 6.71 7.35
CA ASP A 122 15.93 6.14 6.77
C ASP A 122 15.96 4.61 6.82
N ASN A 123 15.24 4.03 7.77
CA ASN A 123 15.10 2.58 7.91
C ASN A 123 13.92 2.00 7.11
N LEU A 124 13.23 2.81 6.28
CA LEU A 124 12.15 2.35 5.41
C LEU A 124 12.69 1.80 4.09
N THR A 125 12.40 0.55 3.82
CA THR A 125 12.61 -0.08 2.51
C THR A 125 11.28 -0.19 1.78
N VAL A 126 11.17 0.48 0.63
CA VAL A 126 9.97 0.42 -0.22
C VAL A 126 10.16 -0.70 -1.25
N LEU A 127 9.25 -1.67 -1.21
CA LEU A 127 9.17 -2.78 -2.17
C LEU A 127 8.20 -2.39 -3.28
N LYS A 128 8.57 -2.56 -4.54
CA LYS A 128 7.68 -2.29 -5.67
C LYS A 128 6.83 -3.51 -5.99
N PHE A 129 5.51 -3.33 -6.02
CA PHE A 129 4.58 -4.42 -6.33
C PHE A 129 4.88 -5.10 -7.67
N GLU A 130 5.33 -4.34 -8.64
CA GLU A 130 5.70 -4.80 -9.98
C GLU A 130 6.89 -5.77 -9.97
N ASN A 131 7.77 -5.65 -8.97
CA ASN A 131 8.97 -6.47 -8.80
C ASN A 131 8.95 -7.23 -7.47
N LEU A 132 7.78 -7.44 -6.87
CA LEU A 132 7.65 -7.84 -5.47
C LEU A 132 8.41 -9.13 -5.11
N ASN A 133 8.41 -10.12 -6.00
CA ASN A 133 9.15 -11.37 -5.76
C ASN A 133 10.68 -11.12 -5.67
N ALA A 134 11.23 -10.35 -6.60
CA ALA A 134 12.65 -10.01 -6.61
C ALA A 134 13.03 -9.10 -5.43
N ASP A 135 12.17 -8.15 -5.10
CA ASP A 135 12.38 -7.25 -3.96
C ASP A 135 12.34 -8.02 -2.63
N ILE A 136 11.42 -8.98 -2.49
CA ILE A 136 11.36 -9.84 -1.31
C ILE A 136 12.61 -10.72 -1.21
N GLU A 137 13.03 -11.34 -2.31
CA GLU A 137 14.27 -12.14 -2.33
C GLU A 137 15.47 -11.29 -1.93
N THR A 138 15.57 -10.07 -2.44
CA THR A 138 16.70 -9.17 -2.20
C THR A 138 16.72 -8.62 -0.78
N TYR A 139 15.59 -8.16 -0.27
CA TYR A 139 15.53 -7.36 0.96
C TYR A 139 14.95 -8.09 2.16
N MET A 140 14.11 -9.11 1.94
CA MET A 140 13.39 -9.78 3.02
C MET A 140 13.83 -11.22 3.27
N SER A 141 14.60 -11.84 2.38
CA SER A 141 15.05 -13.24 2.55
C SER A 141 15.67 -13.55 3.91
N PRO A 142 16.47 -12.66 4.55
CA PRO A 142 17.03 -12.94 5.87
C PRO A 142 15.98 -13.08 6.98
N TYR A 143 14.75 -12.59 6.75
CA TYR A 143 13.66 -12.51 7.74
C TYR A 143 12.58 -13.56 7.51
N LEU A 144 12.57 -14.21 6.35
CA LEU A 144 11.57 -15.20 5.96
C LEU A 144 12.06 -16.61 6.22
N SER A 145 11.13 -17.54 6.33
CA SER A 145 11.45 -18.96 6.40
C SER A 145 11.99 -19.46 5.05
N GLU A 146 12.89 -20.43 5.07
CA GLU A 146 13.37 -21.07 3.85
C GLU A 146 12.21 -21.62 3.03
N GLY A 147 12.20 -21.35 1.73
CA GLY A 147 11.13 -21.77 0.82
C GLY A 147 9.85 -20.97 0.90
N TYR A 148 9.81 -19.82 1.61
CA TYR A 148 8.65 -18.94 1.61
C TYR A 148 8.25 -18.53 0.19
N LYS A 149 6.95 -18.65 -0.10
CA LYS A 149 6.35 -18.20 -1.36
C LYS A 149 5.22 -17.22 -1.05
N LEU A 150 5.20 -16.11 -1.79
CA LEU A 150 4.08 -15.18 -1.72
C LEU A 150 2.79 -15.86 -2.17
N PRO A 151 1.72 -15.79 -1.36
CA PRO A 151 0.40 -16.20 -1.83
C PRO A 151 -0.08 -15.22 -2.90
N PHE A 152 -0.52 -15.73 -4.04
CA PHE A 152 -1.20 -14.94 -5.07
C PHE A 152 -2.68 -14.83 -4.75
N GLU A 153 -3.05 -13.76 -4.02
CA GLU A 153 -4.44 -13.48 -3.66
C GLU A 153 -4.95 -12.22 -4.35
N ASN A 154 -6.27 -12.17 -4.54
CA ASN A 154 -7.00 -10.96 -5.00
C ASN A 154 -6.55 -10.39 -6.36
N VAL A 155 -6.17 -11.23 -7.31
CA VAL A 155 -5.84 -10.78 -8.67
C VAL A 155 -7.08 -10.15 -9.31
N SER A 156 -7.04 -8.86 -9.57
CA SER A 156 -8.09 -8.18 -10.32
C SER A 156 -7.83 -8.33 -11.81
N LYS A 157 -8.80 -8.93 -12.53
CA LYS A 157 -8.77 -8.96 -13.99
C LYS A 157 -9.18 -7.59 -14.52
N HIS A 158 -8.24 -6.84 -15.02
CA HIS A 158 -8.48 -5.58 -15.74
C HIS A 158 -7.55 -5.49 -16.96
N LYS A 159 -7.86 -4.59 -17.88
CA LYS A 159 -6.98 -4.27 -19.01
C LYS A 159 -5.65 -3.72 -18.48
N LYS A 160 -4.60 -3.77 -19.29
CA LYS A 160 -3.38 -3.05 -18.98
C LYS A 160 -3.71 -1.56 -18.89
N TYR A 161 -3.10 -0.86 -17.93
CA TYR A 161 -3.42 0.55 -17.75
C TYR A 161 -3.02 1.39 -18.97
N GLN A 162 -1.98 0.97 -19.71
CA GLN A 162 -1.57 1.62 -20.97
C GLN A 162 -2.69 1.66 -22.03
N ASP A 163 -3.63 0.72 -22.00
CA ASP A 163 -4.75 0.64 -22.95
C ASP A 163 -5.99 1.44 -22.48
N VAL A 164 -5.94 2.05 -21.31
CA VAL A 164 -7.12 2.69 -20.68
C VAL A 164 -6.92 4.18 -20.50
N TYR A 165 -5.69 4.62 -20.31
CA TYR A 165 -5.38 6.02 -20.03
C TYR A 165 -5.34 6.87 -21.29
N ASP A 166 -5.77 8.11 -21.14
CA ASP A 166 -5.57 9.25 -22.01
C ASP A 166 -4.92 10.39 -21.22
N ALA A 167 -4.59 11.49 -21.89
CA ALA A 167 -3.92 12.62 -21.26
C ALA A 167 -4.72 13.22 -20.08
N GLU A 168 -6.06 13.17 -20.11
CA GLU A 168 -6.90 13.71 -19.02
C GLU A 168 -6.90 12.78 -17.82
N THR A 169 -7.09 11.48 -18.00
CA THR A 169 -7.07 10.50 -16.93
C THR A 169 -5.67 10.34 -16.33
N GLU A 170 -4.61 10.48 -17.14
CA GLU A 170 -3.23 10.57 -16.67
C GLU A 170 -3.05 11.76 -15.70
N GLN A 171 -3.49 12.94 -16.11
CA GLN A 171 -3.38 14.14 -15.27
C GLN A 171 -4.15 13.97 -13.96
N LEU A 172 -5.33 13.34 -13.97
CA LEU A 172 -6.10 13.05 -12.77
C LEU A 172 -5.33 12.11 -11.82
N VAL A 173 -4.71 11.06 -12.35
CA VAL A 173 -3.91 10.14 -11.51
C VAL A 173 -2.65 10.81 -10.99
N PHE A 174 -1.97 11.61 -11.82
CA PHE A 174 -0.84 12.41 -11.38
C PHE A 174 -1.21 13.32 -10.21
N ASP A 175 -2.31 14.08 -10.31
CA ASP A 175 -2.72 15.01 -9.26
C ASP A 175 -3.12 14.28 -7.96
N ARG A 176 -3.75 13.12 -8.06
CA ARG A 176 -4.14 12.29 -6.92
C ARG A 176 -2.96 11.65 -6.21
N ASN A 177 -1.90 11.36 -6.96
CA ASN A 177 -0.74 10.59 -6.49
C ASN A 177 0.57 11.38 -6.59
N ARG A 178 0.48 12.70 -6.71
CA ARG A 178 1.58 13.64 -6.98
C ARG A 178 2.85 13.33 -6.17
N TRP A 179 2.70 13.04 -4.89
CA TRP A 179 3.79 12.72 -4.00
C TRP A 179 4.70 11.58 -4.50
N PHE A 180 4.14 10.54 -5.11
CA PHE A 180 4.93 9.42 -5.63
C PHE A 180 5.82 9.84 -6.81
N PHE A 181 5.31 10.72 -7.65
CA PHE A 181 6.04 11.23 -8.80
C PHE A 181 7.09 12.26 -8.37
N GLU A 182 6.75 13.19 -7.48
CA GLU A 182 7.67 14.20 -6.95
C GLU A 182 8.82 13.59 -6.14
N LYS A 183 8.59 12.46 -5.47
CA LYS A 183 9.64 11.71 -4.77
C LYS A 183 10.46 10.78 -5.68
N GLY A 184 10.15 10.71 -6.97
CA GLY A 184 10.88 9.90 -7.93
C GLY A 184 10.66 8.39 -7.82
N PHE A 185 9.62 7.95 -7.11
CA PHE A 185 9.29 6.53 -7.05
C PHE A 185 8.79 5.99 -8.39
N TYR A 186 8.05 6.82 -9.12
CA TYR A 186 7.55 6.53 -10.46
C TYR A 186 7.70 7.77 -11.34
N ALA A 187 7.91 7.54 -12.63
CA ALA A 187 7.88 8.60 -13.64
C ALA A 187 6.45 8.84 -14.14
N ARG A 188 6.15 10.05 -14.61
CA ARG A 188 4.95 10.31 -15.40
C ARG A 188 5.07 9.59 -16.74
N GLU A 189 3.97 9.04 -17.20
CA GLU A 189 3.85 8.39 -18.50
C GLU A 189 3.01 9.28 -19.44
N SER A 190 3.29 9.22 -20.73
CA SER A 190 2.50 9.89 -21.78
C SER A 190 1.58 8.85 -22.43
N PHE A 191 0.29 9.14 -22.52
CA PHE A 191 -0.74 8.30 -23.12
C PHE A 191 -1.45 9.01 -24.26
#